data_1f807ce6d4f47099dffe0a5be743b042
#
_entry.id   1f807ce6d4f47099dffe0a5be743b042
#
_cell.length_a   1.000
_cell.length_b   1.000
_cell.length_c   1.000
_cell.angle_alpha   90.00
_cell.angle_beta   90.00
_cell.angle_gamma   90.00
#
_symmetry.space_group_name_H-M   'P 1'
#
loop_
_entity.id
_entity.type
_entity.pdbx_description
1 polymer ?
#
loop_
_entity_poly.entity_id
_entity_poly.type
_entity_poly.pdbx_seq_one_letter_code
_entity_poly.pdbx_strand_id
1 'polypeptide(L)'
;PVSQDLEVVDSIRQKLLPFSNASVVCLVGQTYRKKIQRCQSADFFIANAGAGQLVPHRFCRKPGILHSNEKHCVFPMGINNTSVKLVDKSVVKDVGNLFAKGKRADRSGTGLISYSINIQIVINMIKEMLKLHN
;
A
#
# COMPACT_ATOMS: atom_id res chain seq x y z
N PRO A 1 13.13 -5.14 2.44
CA PRO A 1 13.35 -4.49 3.73
C PRO A 1 12.99 -3.00 3.71
N VAL A 2 13.11 -2.35 4.85
CA VAL A 2 12.74 -0.94 5.09
C VAL A 2 13.34 0.03 4.05
N SER A 3 14.54 -0.21 3.55
CA SER A 3 15.19 0.63 2.52
C SER A 3 14.41 0.66 1.21
N GLN A 4 13.95 -0.49 0.74
CA GLN A 4 13.15 -0.57 -0.50
C GLN A 4 11.78 0.09 -0.33
N ASP A 5 11.16 -0.07 0.83
CA ASP A 5 9.89 0.60 1.12
C ASP A 5 10.06 2.13 1.11
N LEU A 6 11.18 2.64 1.63
CA LEU A 6 11.49 4.07 1.62
C LEU A 6 11.72 4.59 0.19
N GLU A 7 12.40 3.85 -0.67
CA GLU A 7 12.58 4.20 -2.08
C GLU A 7 11.24 4.34 -2.81
N VAL A 8 10.30 3.42 -2.55
CA VAL A 8 8.94 3.50 -3.11
C VAL A 8 8.21 4.75 -2.61
N VAL A 9 8.29 5.02 -1.31
CA VAL A 9 7.68 6.23 -0.72
C VAL A 9 8.25 7.50 -1.35
N ASP A 10 9.56 7.57 -1.53
CA ASP A 10 10.20 8.73 -2.15
C ASP A 10 9.82 8.88 -3.63
N SER A 11 9.70 7.78 -4.35
CA SER A 11 9.21 7.80 -5.74
C SER A 11 7.78 8.36 -5.83
N ILE A 12 6.89 7.95 -4.92
CA ILE A 12 5.52 8.50 -4.85
C ILE A 12 5.57 9.99 -4.52
N ARG A 13 6.37 10.37 -3.53
CA ARG A 13 6.53 11.77 -3.11
C ARG A 13 6.98 12.66 -4.25
N GLN A 14 8.00 12.24 -5.01
CA GLN A 14 8.51 12.98 -6.17
C GLN A 14 7.43 13.16 -7.26
N LYS A 15 6.66 12.13 -7.54
CA LYS A 15 5.60 12.20 -8.55
C LYS A 15 4.39 13.04 -8.14
N LEU A 16 4.21 13.26 -6.84
CA LEU A 16 3.14 14.11 -6.30
C LEU A 16 3.58 15.56 -6.04
N LEU A 17 4.88 15.87 -6.16
CA LEU A 17 5.40 17.24 -5.98
C LEU A 17 4.67 18.33 -6.80
N PRO A 18 4.24 18.08 -8.05
CA PRO A 18 3.50 19.09 -8.81
C PRO A 18 2.15 19.50 -8.21
N PHE A 19 1.63 18.71 -7.27
CA PHE A 19 0.36 18.97 -6.59
C PHE A 19 0.63 19.63 -5.24
N SER A 20 0.52 20.94 -5.17
CA SER A 20 0.90 21.75 -4.01
C SER A 20 0.15 21.44 -2.71
N ASN A 21 -1.02 20.81 -2.82
CA ASN A 21 -1.88 20.43 -1.70
C ASN A 21 -1.70 18.95 -1.28
N ALA A 22 -0.81 18.20 -1.92
CA ALA A 22 -0.55 16.81 -1.58
C ALA A 22 0.74 16.68 -0.75
N SER A 23 0.65 16.00 0.38
CA SER A 23 1.81 15.63 1.20
C SER A 23 1.81 14.13 1.46
N VAL A 24 3.01 13.53 1.48
CA VAL A 24 3.19 12.09 1.69
C VAL A 24 3.87 11.85 3.02
N VAL A 25 3.20 11.13 3.90
CA VAL A 25 3.71 10.73 5.22
C VAL A 25 4.02 9.24 5.20
N CYS A 26 5.26 8.88 5.47
CA CYS A 26 5.70 7.49 5.57
C CYS A 26 5.44 6.94 6.99
N LEU A 27 4.81 5.76 7.05
CA LEU A 27 4.55 5.06 8.32
C LEU A 27 5.47 3.86 8.55
N VAL A 28 6.38 3.58 7.62
CA VAL A 28 7.33 2.46 7.73
C VAL A 28 8.20 2.66 8.97
N GLY A 29 8.37 1.59 9.75
CA GLY A 29 9.20 1.61 10.95
C GLY A 29 8.64 2.37 12.17
N GLN A 30 7.46 3.00 12.06
CA GLN A 30 6.87 3.74 13.17
C GLN A 30 6.12 2.81 14.14
N THR A 31 6.04 3.23 15.41
CA THR A 31 5.24 2.54 16.43
C THR A 31 3.74 2.62 16.11
N TYR A 32 2.96 1.68 16.62
CA TYR A 32 1.50 1.66 16.42
C TYR A 32 0.82 2.97 16.85
N ARG A 33 1.22 3.51 17.99
CA ARG A 33 0.70 4.79 18.49
C ARG A 33 0.91 5.93 17.49
N LYS A 34 2.13 6.05 16.97
CA LYS A 34 2.45 7.07 15.95
C LYS A 34 1.70 6.83 14.65
N LYS A 35 1.58 5.58 14.21
CA LYS A 35 0.79 5.23 13.02
C LYS A 35 -0.66 5.67 13.16
N ILE A 36 -1.30 5.38 14.29
CA ILE A 36 -2.70 5.79 14.56
C ILE A 36 -2.82 7.32 14.51
N GLN A 37 -1.98 8.04 15.23
CA GLN A 37 -2.01 9.50 15.26
C GLN A 37 -1.88 10.12 13.86
N ARG A 38 -0.95 9.61 13.07
CA ARG A 38 -0.74 10.07 11.69
C ARG A 38 -1.90 9.71 10.76
N CYS A 39 -2.44 8.52 10.88
CA CYS A 39 -3.58 8.10 10.07
C CYS A 39 -4.86 8.86 10.41
N GLN A 40 -5.06 9.29 11.64
CA GLN A 40 -6.22 10.09 12.00
C GLN A 40 -6.28 11.42 11.25
N SER A 41 -5.13 12.06 11.03
CA SER A 41 -5.02 13.32 10.28
C SER A 41 -4.82 13.14 8.77
N ALA A 42 -4.65 11.92 8.28
CA ALA A 42 -4.51 11.67 6.86
C ALA A 42 -5.86 11.63 6.16
N ASP A 43 -5.92 12.12 4.93
CA ASP A 43 -7.12 12.08 4.09
C ASP A 43 -7.22 10.77 3.31
N PHE A 44 -6.07 10.10 3.08
CA PHE A 44 -5.96 8.99 2.17
C PHE A 44 -4.79 8.07 2.56
N PHE A 45 -4.84 6.79 2.19
CA PHE A 45 -3.73 5.87 2.44
C PHE A 45 -3.38 5.01 1.22
N ILE A 46 -2.14 4.53 1.21
CA ILE A 46 -1.67 3.46 0.34
C ILE A 46 -1.02 2.43 1.26
N ALA A 47 -1.46 1.19 1.18
CA ALA A 47 -0.94 0.15 2.05
C ALA A 47 -0.99 -1.24 1.41
N ASN A 48 -0.13 -2.13 1.90
CA ASN A 48 -0.24 -3.55 1.60
C ASN A 48 -1.55 -4.13 2.16
N ALA A 49 -2.22 -4.98 1.39
CA ALA A 49 -3.48 -5.62 1.76
C ALA A 49 -3.36 -6.58 2.96
N GLY A 50 -2.14 -6.96 3.36
CA GLY A 50 -1.86 -7.71 4.59
C GLY A 50 -1.89 -6.82 5.84
N ALA A 51 -0.89 -6.97 6.69
CA ALA A 51 -0.81 -6.23 7.97
C ALA A 51 -0.69 -4.70 7.81
N GLY A 52 -0.17 -4.21 6.69
CA GLY A 52 0.01 -2.78 6.44
C GLY A 52 -1.28 -1.96 6.48
N GLN A 53 -2.41 -2.57 6.11
CA GLN A 53 -3.71 -1.89 6.08
C GLN A 53 -4.43 -1.81 7.44
N LEU A 54 -3.96 -2.52 8.46
CA LEU A 54 -4.68 -2.63 9.74
C LEU A 54 -4.96 -1.27 10.38
N VAL A 55 -3.96 -0.40 10.43
CA VAL A 55 -4.13 0.93 11.05
C VAL A 55 -4.93 1.87 10.15
N PRO A 56 -4.52 2.16 8.90
CA PRO A 56 -5.22 3.16 8.11
C PRO A 56 -6.63 2.71 7.70
N HIS A 57 -6.80 1.46 7.36
CA HIS A 57 -8.06 0.96 6.84
C HIS A 57 -8.99 0.46 7.93
N ARG A 58 -8.58 -0.58 8.69
CA ARG A 58 -9.48 -1.19 9.70
C ARG A 58 -9.69 -0.29 10.90
N PHE A 59 -8.64 0.34 11.39
CA PHE A 59 -8.72 1.12 12.62
C PHE A 59 -9.21 2.54 12.36
N CYS A 60 -8.59 3.26 11.41
CA CYS A 60 -8.90 4.65 11.11
C CYS A 60 -9.98 4.84 10.03
N ARG A 61 -10.39 3.77 9.33
CA ARG A 61 -11.43 3.76 8.29
C ARG A 61 -11.20 4.81 7.19
N LYS A 62 -9.94 5.02 6.81
CA LYS A 62 -9.59 5.98 5.77
C LYS A 62 -9.84 5.42 4.37
N PRO A 63 -10.17 6.26 3.39
CA PRO A 63 -10.16 5.88 1.99
C PRO A 63 -8.74 5.62 1.52
N GLY A 64 -8.55 4.77 0.52
CA GLY A 64 -7.21 4.49 0.06
C GLY A 64 -7.07 3.42 -1.00
N ILE A 65 -5.83 3.03 -1.22
CA ILE A 65 -5.44 2.00 -2.17
C ILE A 65 -4.74 0.86 -1.42
N LEU A 66 -5.20 -0.35 -1.70
CA LEU A 66 -4.57 -1.58 -1.28
C LEU A 66 -3.80 -2.19 -2.45
N HIS A 67 -2.64 -2.74 -2.16
CA HIS A 67 -1.83 -3.50 -3.11
C HIS A 67 -1.26 -4.74 -2.43
N SER A 68 -0.92 -5.76 -3.20
CA SER A 68 -0.24 -6.96 -2.70
C SER A 68 0.39 -7.72 -3.86
N ASN A 69 1.07 -8.84 -3.58
CA ASN A 69 1.48 -9.76 -4.62
C ASN A 69 0.26 -10.36 -5.33
N GLU A 70 0.46 -10.96 -6.49
CA GLU A 70 -0.61 -11.47 -7.35
C GLU A 70 -1.57 -12.42 -6.61
N LYS A 71 -1.05 -13.30 -5.78
CA LYS A 71 -1.85 -14.30 -5.05
C LYS A 71 -2.65 -13.69 -3.89
N HIS A 72 -2.16 -12.63 -3.28
CA HIS A 72 -2.78 -11.94 -2.15
C HIS A 72 -3.46 -10.63 -2.53
N CYS A 73 -3.56 -10.33 -3.82
CA CYS A 73 -4.26 -9.13 -4.29
C CYS A 73 -5.77 -9.34 -4.22
N VAL A 74 -6.26 -9.47 -3.00
CA VAL A 74 -7.68 -9.65 -2.67
C VAL A 74 -8.06 -8.71 -1.52
N PHE A 75 -9.31 -8.30 -1.49
CA PHE A 75 -9.79 -7.53 -0.34
C PHE A 75 -9.72 -8.36 0.93
N PRO A 76 -9.22 -7.78 2.04
CA PRO A 76 -9.26 -8.43 3.33
C PRO A 76 -10.71 -8.74 3.72
N MET A 77 -10.97 -9.95 4.23
CA MET A 77 -12.33 -10.38 4.58
C MET A 77 -13.00 -9.43 5.59
N GLY A 78 -14.28 -9.19 5.42
CA GLY A 78 -15.11 -8.39 6.31
C GLY A 78 -15.05 -6.88 6.09
N ILE A 79 -14.50 -6.41 4.97
CA ILE A 79 -14.42 -4.98 4.69
C ILE A 79 -15.15 -4.66 3.40
N ASN A 80 -16.39 -4.22 3.52
CA ASN A 80 -17.14 -3.58 2.46
C ASN A 80 -16.96 -2.06 2.60
N ASN A 81 -15.88 -1.53 2.06
CA ASN A 81 -15.67 -0.09 2.02
C ASN A 81 -15.48 0.34 0.57
N THR A 82 -16.49 1.00 0.02
CA THR A 82 -16.50 1.51 -1.36
C THR A 82 -15.45 2.60 -1.61
N SER A 83 -14.91 3.19 -0.54
CA SER A 83 -13.86 4.21 -0.62
C SER A 83 -12.44 3.64 -0.68
N VAL A 84 -12.29 2.32 -0.67
CA VAL A 84 -10.98 1.66 -0.79
C VAL A 84 -10.93 0.88 -2.10
N LYS A 85 -9.92 1.13 -2.90
CA LYS A 85 -9.66 0.41 -4.15
C LYS A 85 -8.50 -0.57 -3.97
N LEU A 86 -8.59 -1.69 -4.64
CA LEU A 86 -7.51 -2.67 -4.74
C LEU A 86 -6.85 -2.53 -6.11
N VAL A 87 -5.53 -2.54 -6.14
CA VAL A 87 -4.78 -2.62 -7.40
C VAL A 87 -5.15 -3.93 -8.11
N ASP A 88 -5.42 -3.86 -9.41
CA ASP A 88 -5.76 -5.05 -10.18
C ASP A 88 -4.57 -6.02 -10.20
N LYS A 89 -4.83 -7.29 -9.88
CA LYS A 89 -3.79 -8.31 -9.87
C LYS A 89 -3.09 -8.50 -11.22
N SER A 90 -3.75 -8.19 -12.32
CA SER A 90 -3.18 -8.32 -13.68
C SER A 90 -2.00 -7.38 -13.93
N VAL A 91 -1.89 -6.28 -13.16
CA VAL A 91 -0.77 -5.33 -13.26
C VAL A 91 0.29 -5.54 -12.20
N VAL A 92 0.13 -6.54 -11.36
CA VAL A 92 1.10 -6.96 -10.35
C VAL A 92 1.99 -8.05 -10.93
N LYS A 93 3.29 -7.96 -10.71
CA LYS A 93 4.25 -8.97 -11.13
C LYS A 93 5.02 -9.50 -9.93
N ASP A 94 4.85 -10.76 -9.62
CA ASP A 94 5.64 -11.44 -8.61
C ASP A 94 7.09 -11.59 -9.10
N VAL A 95 8.05 -11.11 -8.30
CA VAL A 95 9.46 -11.05 -8.70
C VAL A 95 10.35 -11.98 -7.88
N GLY A 96 9.79 -12.76 -6.99
CA GLY A 96 10.51 -13.76 -6.22
C GLY A 96 9.90 -14.01 -4.85
N ASN A 97 10.42 -15.06 -4.22
CA ASN A 97 10.05 -15.43 -2.86
C ASN A 97 11.25 -15.14 -1.95
N LEU A 98 11.12 -14.19 -1.05
CA LEU A 98 12.17 -13.82 -0.09
C LEU A 98 12.61 -15.01 0.80
N PHE A 99 11.78 -16.04 0.92
CA PHE A 99 11.99 -17.19 1.77
C PHE A 99 12.06 -18.51 1.01
N ALA A 100 12.41 -18.48 -0.28
CA ALA A 100 12.47 -19.66 -1.15
C ALA A 100 13.37 -20.80 -0.62
N LYS A 101 14.20 -20.55 0.39
CA LYS A 101 15.05 -21.54 1.04
C LYS A 101 14.58 -21.99 2.43
N GLY A 102 13.45 -21.51 2.92
CA GLY A 102 12.98 -21.77 4.28
C GLY A 102 11.64 -22.51 4.34
N LYS A 103 11.51 -23.46 5.26
CA LYS A 103 10.28 -24.24 5.52
C LYS A 103 9.03 -23.41 5.85
N ARG A 104 9.16 -22.10 6.03
CA ARG A 104 8.04 -21.17 6.28
C ARG A 104 7.40 -20.64 5.01
N ALA A 105 8.07 -20.70 3.87
CA ALA A 105 7.50 -20.27 2.58
C ALA A 105 6.22 -21.03 2.23
N ASP A 106 6.13 -22.30 2.61
CA ASP A 106 4.99 -23.17 2.31
C ASP A 106 3.77 -22.91 3.23
N ARG A 107 3.96 -22.37 4.41
CA ARG A 107 2.87 -22.18 5.39
C ARG A 107 2.15 -20.85 5.31
N SER A 108 2.86 -19.78 5.02
CA SER A 108 2.27 -18.46 4.85
C SER A 108 1.92 -18.18 3.38
N GLY A 109 2.25 -19.12 2.55
CA GLY A 109 1.95 -19.27 1.14
C GLY A 109 2.30 -18.08 0.30
N THR A 110 1.87 -16.92 0.63
CA THR A 110 1.73 -15.90 -0.39
C THR A 110 2.08 -14.50 0.10
N GLY A 111 1.95 -14.25 1.40
CA GLY A 111 2.24 -12.91 1.96
C GLY A 111 3.71 -12.48 1.90
N LEU A 112 4.62 -13.42 1.58
CA LEU A 112 6.07 -13.19 1.60
C LEU A 112 6.69 -13.14 0.20
N ILE A 113 5.87 -13.18 -0.85
CA ILE A 113 6.35 -13.07 -2.23
C ILE A 113 6.59 -11.60 -2.54
N SER A 114 7.81 -11.28 -2.96
CA SER A 114 8.14 -9.95 -3.47
C SER A 114 7.47 -9.71 -4.80
N TYR A 115 7.02 -8.50 -5.04
CA TYR A 115 6.30 -8.11 -6.25
C TYR A 115 6.66 -6.71 -6.68
N SER A 116 6.41 -6.43 -7.94
CA SER A 116 6.51 -5.08 -8.49
C SER A 116 5.17 -4.64 -9.09
N ILE A 117 4.92 -3.37 -9.03
CA ILE A 117 3.79 -2.68 -9.67
C ILE A 117 4.35 -1.47 -10.36
N ASN A 118 3.89 -1.19 -11.58
CA ASN A 118 4.24 0.06 -12.21
C ASN A 118 3.71 1.23 -11.37
N ILE A 119 4.63 2.02 -10.83
CA ILE A 119 4.30 3.15 -9.94
C ILE A 119 3.33 4.14 -10.59
N GLN A 120 3.36 4.27 -11.92
CA GLN A 120 2.46 5.19 -12.63
C GLN A 120 0.99 4.77 -12.52
N ILE A 121 0.71 3.46 -12.42
CA ILE A 121 -0.64 2.94 -12.19
C ILE A 121 -1.15 3.41 -10.83
N VAL A 122 -0.32 3.27 -9.79
CA VAL A 122 -0.67 3.72 -8.44
C VAL A 122 -0.89 5.24 -8.42
N ILE A 123 -0.03 6.00 -9.07
CA ILE A 123 -0.18 7.47 -9.17
C ILE A 123 -1.48 7.86 -9.87
N ASN A 124 -1.85 7.18 -10.95
CA ASN A 124 -3.11 7.45 -11.65
C ASN A 124 -4.32 7.14 -10.75
N MET A 125 -4.29 6.05 -10.00
CA MET A 125 -5.32 5.73 -9.01
C MET A 125 -5.42 6.80 -7.91
N ILE A 126 -4.29 7.30 -7.42
CA ILE A 126 -4.26 8.40 -6.43
C ILE A 126 -4.93 9.64 -7.01
N LYS A 127 -4.52 10.05 -8.21
CA LYS A 127 -5.09 11.23 -8.88
C LYS A 127 -6.59 11.12 -9.04
N GLU A 128 -7.06 9.96 -9.52
CA GLU A 128 -8.50 9.70 -9.69
C GLU A 128 -9.25 9.80 -8.36
N MET A 129 -8.74 9.12 -7.31
CA MET A 129 -9.43 9.05 -6.02
C MET A 129 -9.42 10.39 -5.26
N LEU A 130 -8.33 11.14 -5.36
CA LEU A 130 -8.20 12.47 -4.76
C LEU A 130 -8.72 13.60 -5.67
N LYS A 131 -9.17 13.27 -6.88
CA LYS A 131 -9.58 14.26 -7.89
C LYS A 131 -8.50 15.32 -8.14
N LEU A 132 -7.25 14.89 -8.17
CA LEU A 132 -6.13 15.76 -8.48
C LEU A 132 -6.09 15.99 -9.99
N HIS A 133 -6.19 17.24 -10.39
CA HIS A 133 -6.04 17.69 -11.77
C HIS A 133 -4.74 18.48 -11.93
N ASN A 134 -4.11 18.27 -13.04
CA ASN A 134 -2.92 19.06 -13.41
C ASN A 134 -3.28 20.52 -13.70
#